data_e47871171612934a4d47b4fe76ac71d7
#
_entry.id   e47871171612934a4d47b4fe76ac71d7
#
_cell.length_a   1.000
_cell.length_b   1.000
_cell.length_c   1.000
_cell.angle_alpha   90.00
_cell.angle_beta   90.00
_cell.angle_gamma   90.00
#
_symmetry.space_group_name_H-M   'P 1'
#
loop_
_entity.id
_entity.type
_entity.pdbx_description
1 polymer ?
#
loop_
_entity_poly.entity_id
_entity_poly.type
_entity_poly.pdbx_seq_one_letter_code
_entity_poly.pdbx_strand_id
1 'polypeptide(L)'
;MYKRQVHQIRNTLKYVPYKDKKSFAADLKTIYLAPNEEQGRDNLMRVTEKWSEKYPNAMKSWEQNWDVLTPIFKFSSDVRKVIYTTNAIESLNSTYKKLNRQRSVFPSDTALLKSLYLSTLQATRKWNQPLRNWAKVYGEFSIMYEGRLPL
;
A
#
# COMPACT_ATOMS: atom_id res chain seq x y z
N MET A 1 7.92 -4.66 -5.07
CA MET A 1 7.22 -5.93 -4.85
C MET A 1 6.16 -5.86 -3.75
N TYR A 2 6.35 -5.14 -2.66
CA TYR A 2 5.47 -5.11 -1.46
C TYR A 2 4.19 -4.25 -1.56
N LYS A 3 3.99 -3.49 -2.62
CA LYS A 3 2.75 -2.72 -2.86
C LYS A 3 1.55 -3.59 -3.27
N ARG A 4 1.78 -4.89 -3.51
CA ARG A 4 0.73 -5.80 -3.98
C ARG A 4 -0.42 -5.93 -2.99
N GLN A 5 -0.15 -5.96 -1.67
CA GLN A 5 -1.20 -6.06 -0.65
C GLN A 5 -2.14 -4.84 -0.68
N VAL A 6 -1.60 -3.63 -0.78
CA VAL A 6 -2.42 -2.41 -0.84
C VAL A 6 -3.29 -2.40 -2.11
N HIS A 7 -2.72 -2.83 -3.24
CA HIS A 7 -3.46 -2.96 -4.49
C HIS A 7 -4.49 -4.08 -4.42
N GLN A 8 -4.15 -5.22 -3.79
CA GLN A 8 -5.07 -6.34 -3.56
C GLN A 8 -6.28 -5.85 -2.77
N ILE A 9 -6.07 -5.18 -1.63
CA ILE A 9 -7.15 -4.63 -0.79
C ILE A 9 -8.04 -3.67 -1.61
N ARG A 10 -7.44 -2.71 -2.31
CA ARG A 10 -8.17 -1.74 -3.13
C ARG A 10 -8.99 -2.42 -4.24
N ASN A 11 -8.43 -3.43 -4.89
CA ASN A 11 -9.11 -4.16 -5.94
C ASN A 11 -10.25 -5.00 -5.37
N THR A 12 -10.02 -5.69 -4.28
CA THR A 12 -11.04 -6.47 -3.57
C THR A 12 -12.26 -5.62 -3.19
N LEU A 13 -12.03 -4.43 -2.64
CA LEU A 13 -13.09 -3.51 -2.22
C LEU A 13 -13.95 -2.96 -3.37
N LYS A 14 -13.52 -3.15 -4.65
CA LYS A 14 -14.36 -2.80 -5.81
C LYS A 14 -15.53 -3.75 -5.99
N TYR A 15 -15.38 -4.99 -5.54
CA TYR A 15 -16.43 -6.02 -5.62
C TYR A 15 -17.43 -5.96 -4.46
N VAL A 16 -17.22 -5.04 -3.49
CA VAL A 16 -18.02 -4.94 -2.28
C VAL A 16 -18.83 -3.65 -2.30
N PRO A 17 -20.17 -3.71 -2.16
CA PRO A 17 -21.04 -2.54 -2.06
C PRO A 17 -20.68 -1.66 -0.86
N TYR A 18 -21.02 -0.37 -0.96
CA TYR A 18 -20.64 0.63 0.05
C TYR A 18 -21.04 0.25 1.48
N LYS A 19 -22.26 -0.32 1.64
CA LYS A 19 -22.81 -0.72 2.94
C LYS A 19 -21.92 -1.72 3.70
N ASP A 20 -21.23 -2.60 2.99
CA ASP A 20 -20.41 -3.67 3.58
C ASP A 20 -18.91 -3.36 3.56
N LYS A 21 -18.49 -2.29 2.85
CA LYS A 21 -17.06 -1.97 2.69
C LYS A 21 -16.31 -1.80 4.01
N LYS A 22 -16.93 -1.18 5.01
CA LYS A 22 -16.30 -0.91 6.30
C LYS A 22 -16.03 -2.19 7.08
N SER A 23 -17.03 -3.07 7.17
CA SER A 23 -16.92 -4.36 7.88
C SER A 23 -15.99 -5.32 7.12
N PHE A 24 -16.13 -5.40 5.80
CA PHE A 24 -15.27 -6.21 4.95
C PHE A 24 -13.81 -5.77 5.03
N ALA A 25 -13.53 -4.48 4.98
CA ALA A 25 -12.18 -3.94 5.13
C ALA A 25 -11.59 -4.21 6.52
N ALA A 26 -12.39 -4.19 7.58
CA ALA A 26 -11.97 -4.55 8.92
C ALA A 26 -11.57 -6.03 9.01
N ASP A 27 -12.35 -6.92 8.41
CA ASP A 27 -12.03 -8.35 8.34
C ASP A 27 -10.75 -8.60 7.50
N LEU A 28 -10.62 -7.99 6.33
CA LEU A 28 -9.37 -8.08 5.53
C LEU A 28 -8.15 -7.62 6.32
N LYS A 29 -8.31 -6.62 7.18
CA LYS A 29 -7.22 -6.10 8.02
C LYS A 29 -6.65 -7.17 8.95
N THR A 30 -7.46 -8.09 9.44
CA THR A 30 -7.00 -9.20 10.29
C THR A 30 -6.04 -10.13 9.56
N ILE A 31 -6.20 -10.29 8.24
CA ILE A 31 -5.36 -11.14 7.41
C ILE A 31 -3.94 -10.55 7.32
N TYR A 32 -3.82 -9.34 6.79
CA TYR A 32 -2.50 -8.78 6.48
C TYR A 32 -1.78 -8.14 7.67
N LEU A 33 -2.45 -7.93 8.80
CA LEU A 33 -1.84 -7.51 10.07
C LEU A 33 -1.53 -8.69 11.00
N ALA A 34 -1.83 -9.92 10.62
CA ALA A 34 -1.47 -11.09 11.39
C ALA A 34 0.04 -11.10 11.72
N PRO A 35 0.44 -11.63 12.89
CA PRO A 35 1.84 -11.64 13.31
C PRO A 35 2.74 -12.45 12.37
N ASN A 36 2.23 -13.54 11.84
CA ASN A 36 2.95 -14.46 10.94
C ASN A 36 2.02 -14.95 9.82
N GLU A 37 2.60 -15.72 8.89
CA GLU A 37 1.91 -16.25 7.73
C GLU A 37 0.81 -17.25 8.10
N GLU A 38 1.09 -18.14 9.06
CA GLU A 38 0.15 -19.15 9.56
C GLU A 38 -1.13 -18.51 10.07
N GLN A 39 -1.01 -17.56 11.00
CA GLN A 39 -2.14 -16.82 11.52
C GLN A 39 -2.85 -15.99 10.44
N GLY A 40 -2.09 -15.48 9.47
CA GLY A 40 -2.64 -14.80 8.30
C GLY A 40 -3.50 -15.73 7.44
N ARG A 41 -3.07 -16.97 7.26
CA ARG A 41 -3.80 -18.02 6.54
C ARG A 41 -5.09 -18.42 7.26
N ASP A 42 -5.03 -18.63 8.56
CA ASP A 42 -6.20 -18.94 9.39
C ASP A 42 -7.24 -17.81 9.33
N ASN A 43 -6.77 -16.58 9.39
CA ASN A 43 -7.62 -15.40 9.25
C ASN A 43 -8.25 -15.33 7.85
N LEU A 44 -7.49 -15.67 6.81
CA LEU A 44 -8.04 -15.74 5.44
C LEU A 44 -9.17 -16.77 5.35
N MET A 45 -8.99 -17.97 5.90
CA MET A 45 -10.03 -19.01 5.91
C MET A 45 -11.30 -18.49 6.59
N ARG A 46 -11.20 -17.93 7.80
CA ARG A 46 -12.34 -17.36 8.53
C ARG A 46 -13.05 -16.24 7.76
N VAL A 47 -12.30 -15.36 7.13
CA VAL A 47 -12.87 -14.27 6.34
C VAL A 47 -13.53 -14.81 5.07
N THR A 48 -12.94 -15.84 4.46
CA THR A 48 -13.53 -16.53 3.30
C THR A 48 -14.86 -17.19 3.67
N GLU A 49 -14.93 -17.96 4.76
CA GLU A 49 -16.18 -18.56 5.26
C GLU A 49 -17.29 -17.51 5.45
N LYS A 50 -16.92 -16.36 6.03
CA LYS A 50 -17.86 -15.27 6.29
C LYS A 50 -18.39 -14.59 5.03
N TRP A 51 -17.56 -14.44 4.00
CA TRP A 51 -17.84 -13.54 2.89
C TRP A 51 -17.94 -14.21 1.52
N SER A 52 -17.50 -15.47 1.35
CA SER A 52 -17.47 -16.14 0.04
C SER A 52 -18.85 -16.34 -0.58
N GLU A 53 -19.87 -16.57 0.22
CA GLU A 53 -21.24 -16.69 -0.27
C GLU A 53 -21.72 -15.37 -0.89
N LYS A 54 -21.39 -14.25 -0.25
CA LYS A 54 -21.84 -12.92 -0.67
C LYS A 54 -20.94 -12.28 -1.71
N TYR A 55 -19.62 -12.51 -1.62
CA TYR A 55 -18.59 -11.89 -2.48
C TYR A 55 -17.54 -12.92 -2.95
N PRO A 56 -17.92 -13.96 -3.70
CA PRO A 56 -17.03 -15.07 -4.05
C PRO A 56 -15.79 -14.60 -4.83
N ASN A 57 -15.94 -13.69 -5.78
CA ASN A 57 -14.82 -13.19 -6.58
C ASN A 57 -13.81 -12.37 -5.75
N ALA A 58 -14.27 -11.68 -4.71
CA ALA A 58 -13.41 -10.95 -3.82
C ALA A 58 -12.50 -11.91 -3.04
N MET A 59 -13.06 -12.97 -2.48
CA MET A 59 -12.29 -13.94 -1.67
C MET A 59 -11.40 -14.84 -2.52
N LYS A 60 -11.89 -15.34 -3.67
CA LYS A 60 -11.10 -16.12 -4.63
C LYS A 60 -9.80 -15.41 -5.05
N SER A 61 -9.86 -14.10 -5.22
CA SER A 61 -8.69 -13.29 -5.55
C SER A 61 -7.62 -13.29 -4.44
N TRP A 62 -8.00 -13.42 -3.17
CA TRP A 62 -7.06 -13.52 -2.06
C TRP A 62 -6.39 -14.89 -2.00
N GLU A 63 -7.15 -15.96 -2.22
CA GLU A 63 -6.62 -17.32 -2.26
C GLU A 63 -5.64 -17.51 -3.41
N GLN A 64 -6.00 -17.07 -4.61
CA GLN A 64 -5.15 -17.16 -5.80
C GLN A 64 -3.86 -16.36 -5.71
N ASN A 65 -3.86 -15.27 -4.98
CA ASN A 65 -2.69 -14.39 -4.85
C ASN A 65 -1.94 -14.60 -3.52
N TRP A 66 -2.27 -15.63 -2.74
CA TRP A 66 -1.70 -15.83 -1.42
C TRP A 66 -0.17 -15.82 -1.42
N ASP A 67 0.46 -16.64 -2.26
CA ASP A 67 1.93 -16.77 -2.33
C ASP A 67 2.62 -15.45 -2.69
N VAL A 68 1.90 -14.57 -3.38
CA VAL A 68 2.40 -13.24 -3.75
C VAL A 68 2.23 -12.23 -2.61
N LEU A 69 1.29 -12.48 -1.70
CA LEU A 69 0.98 -11.62 -0.56
C LEU A 69 1.83 -11.97 0.67
N THR A 70 2.15 -13.25 0.88
CA THR A 70 2.84 -13.77 2.07
C THR A 70 4.23 -13.18 2.34
N PRO A 71 5.03 -12.75 1.34
CA PRO A 71 6.33 -12.15 1.62
C PRO A 71 6.32 -10.97 2.60
N ILE A 72 5.15 -10.36 2.84
CA ILE A 72 5.00 -9.29 3.83
C ILE A 72 5.25 -9.79 5.26
N PHE A 73 4.95 -11.07 5.55
CA PHE A 73 5.12 -11.65 6.87
C PHE A 73 6.58 -11.85 7.28
N LYS A 74 7.53 -11.73 6.33
CA LYS A 74 8.97 -11.73 6.62
C LYS A 74 9.45 -10.47 7.36
N PHE A 75 8.62 -9.43 7.41
CA PHE A 75 8.97 -8.14 8.01
C PHE A 75 8.28 -7.95 9.35
N SER A 76 8.98 -7.26 10.25
CA SER A 76 8.39 -6.83 11.51
C SER A 76 7.17 -5.93 11.33
N SER A 77 6.39 -5.76 12.37
CA SER A 77 5.24 -4.85 12.36
C SER A 77 5.62 -3.40 12.06
N ASP A 78 6.81 -2.96 12.47
CA ASP A 78 7.29 -1.60 12.23
C ASP A 78 7.64 -1.39 10.74
N VAL A 79 8.33 -2.33 10.12
CA VAL A 79 8.60 -2.32 8.68
C VAL A 79 7.29 -2.40 7.88
N ARG A 80 6.38 -3.29 8.26
CA ARG A 80 5.08 -3.40 7.58
C ARG A 80 4.28 -2.10 7.64
N LYS A 81 4.29 -1.37 8.76
CA LYS A 81 3.65 -0.04 8.85
C LYS A 81 4.24 0.93 7.83
N VAL A 82 5.55 0.98 7.69
CA VAL A 82 6.20 1.84 6.68
C VAL A 82 5.78 1.44 5.27
N ILE A 83 5.80 0.15 4.94
CA ILE A 83 5.36 -0.37 3.63
C ILE A 83 3.90 0.05 3.32
N TYR A 84 2.99 0.00 4.29
CA TYR A 84 1.59 0.35 4.11
C TYR A 84 1.33 1.86 4.07
N THR A 85 2.14 2.65 4.77
CA THR A 85 1.91 4.10 4.91
C THR A 85 2.72 4.93 3.94
N THR A 86 3.86 4.42 3.48
CA THR A 86 4.79 5.19 2.65
C THR A 86 4.39 5.15 1.17
N ASN A 87 3.49 6.03 0.81
CA ASN A 87 3.09 6.21 -0.58
C ASN A 87 3.46 7.59 -1.11
N ALA A 88 4.69 8.04 -0.79
CA ALA A 88 5.21 9.32 -1.26
C ALA A 88 5.12 9.45 -2.78
N ILE A 89 5.57 8.42 -3.52
CA ILE A 89 5.52 8.39 -4.99
C ILE A 89 4.08 8.39 -5.50
N GLU A 90 3.18 7.60 -4.90
CA GLU A 90 1.77 7.59 -5.32
C GLU A 90 1.07 8.91 -5.01
N SER A 91 1.39 9.54 -3.87
CA SER A 91 0.90 10.87 -3.52
C SER A 91 1.36 11.91 -4.54
N LEU A 92 2.65 11.89 -4.89
CA LEU A 92 3.20 12.78 -5.91
C LEU A 92 2.56 12.54 -7.29
N ASN A 93 2.45 11.29 -7.72
CA ASN A 93 1.79 10.93 -8.97
C ASN A 93 0.30 11.34 -8.98
N SER A 94 -0.38 11.28 -7.84
CA SER A 94 -1.75 11.77 -7.70
C SER A 94 -1.83 13.28 -7.91
N THR A 95 -0.85 14.02 -7.38
CA THR A 95 -0.73 15.47 -7.57
C THR A 95 -0.49 15.82 -9.04
N TYR A 96 0.39 15.11 -9.74
CA TYR A 96 0.62 15.29 -11.17
C TYR A 96 -0.62 14.95 -12.02
N LYS A 97 -1.33 13.87 -11.68
CA LYS A 97 -2.60 13.55 -12.36
C LYS A 97 -3.65 14.65 -12.16
N LYS A 98 -3.70 15.25 -10.97
CA LYS A 98 -4.58 16.39 -10.71
C LYS A 98 -4.19 17.61 -11.55
N LEU A 99 -2.89 17.93 -11.64
CA LEU A 99 -2.36 18.99 -12.49
C LEU A 99 -2.77 18.78 -13.94
N ASN A 100 -2.55 17.57 -14.50
CA ASN A 100 -2.92 17.24 -15.88
C ASN A 100 -4.43 17.33 -16.15
N ARG A 101 -5.27 17.02 -15.18
CA ARG A 101 -6.73 17.16 -15.33
C ARG A 101 -7.16 18.64 -15.37
N GLN A 102 -6.46 19.49 -14.63
CA GLN A 102 -6.74 20.93 -14.56
C GLN A 102 -6.17 21.67 -15.78
N ARG A 103 -5.08 21.16 -16.34
CA ARG A 103 -4.37 21.76 -17.47
C ARG A 103 -3.82 20.66 -18.37
N SER A 104 -4.58 20.32 -19.39
CA SER A 104 -4.24 19.21 -20.31
C SER A 104 -3.20 19.59 -21.36
N VAL A 105 -3.01 20.89 -21.63
CA VAL A 105 -2.08 21.39 -22.64
C VAL A 105 -1.16 22.44 -22.02
N PHE A 106 0.12 22.33 -22.29
CA PHE A 106 1.15 23.28 -21.89
C PHE A 106 1.75 23.96 -23.14
N PRO A 107 2.02 25.27 -23.10
CA PRO A 107 2.52 26.00 -24.26
C PRO A 107 3.96 25.65 -24.64
N SER A 108 4.73 25.02 -23.73
CA SER A 108 6.09 24.55 -23.93
C SER A 108 6.50 23.52 -22.89
N ASP A 109 7.56 22.75 -23.16
CA ASP A 109 8.16 21.81 -22.21
C ASP A 109 8.64 22.52 -20.94
N THR A 110 9.18 23.74 -21.09
CA THR A 110 9.58 24.56 -19.94
C THR A 110 8.40 24.93 -19.05
N ALA A 111 7.24 25.22 -19.63
CA ALA A 111 6.03 25.52 -18.88
C ALA A 111 5.51 24.27 -18.13
N LEU A 112 5.58 23.10 -18.76
CA LEU A 112 5.27 21.82 -18.13
C LEU A 112 6.22 21.55 -16.97
N LEU A 113 7.54 21.65 -17.17
CA LEU A 113 8.54 21.39 -16.12
C LEU A 113 8.39 22.33 -14.94
N LYS A 114 8.16 23.63 -15.16
CA LYS A 114 7.88 24.60 -14.10
C LYS A 114 6.62 24.22 -13.31
N SER A 115 5.56 23.78 -13.97
CA SER A 115 4.32 23.37 -13.31
C SER A 115 4.50 22.10 -12.50
N LEU A 116 5.24 21.12 -13.00
CA LEU A 116 5.61 19.90 -12.27
C LEU A 116 6.48 20.22 -11.04
N TYR A 117 7.47 21.08 -11.21
CA TYR A 117 8.35 21.53 -10.13
C TYR A 117 7.56 22.21 -9.00
N LEU A 118 6.70 23.18 -9.31
CA LEU A 118 5.86 23.84 -8.30
C LEU A 118 4.90 22.88 -7.62
N SER A 119 4.31 21.95 -8.37
CA SER A 119 3.46 20.89 -7.81
C SER A 119 4.23 19.96 -6.88
N THR A 120 5.49 19.64 -7.22
CA THR A 120 6.39 18.85 -6.38
C THR A 120 6.69 19.58 -5.08
N LEU A 121 7.10 20.84 -5.13
CA LEU A 121 7.38 21.65 -3.95
C LEU A 121 6.16 21.70 -3.01
N GLN A 122 4.98 21.90 -3.57
CA GLN A 122 3.75 21.93 -2.77
C GLN A 122 3.43 20.56 -2.14
N ALA A 123 3.58 19.45 -2.88
CA ALA A 123 3.31 18.11 -2.39
C ALA A 123 4.31 17.67 -1.33
N THR A 124 5.60 18.02 -1.50
CA THR A 124 6.71 17.61 -0.62
C THR A 124 6.88 18.50 0.61
N ARG A 125 6.17 19.61 0.68
CA ARG A 125 6.27 20.57 1.79
C ARG A 125 6.08 19.94 3.18
N LYS A 126 5.34 18.83 3.26
CA LYS A 126 5.08 18.09 4.50
C LYS A 126 5.97 16.85 4.68
N TRP A 127 6.91 16.61 3.78
CA TRP A 127 7.76 15.39 3.83
C TRP A 127 8.99 15.53 4.72
N ASN A 128 9.14 16.60 5.42
CA ASN A 128 10.21 16.87 6.37
C ASN A 128 9.97 16.23 7.75
N GLN A 129 8.84 15.53 7.95
CA GLN A 129 8.57 14.85 9.20
C GLN A 129 9.31 13.50 9.25
N PRO A 130 10.08 13.22 10.32
CA PRO A 130 10.75 11.94 10.46
C PRO A 130 9.74 10.79 10.57
N LEU A 131 10.05 9.67 9.94
CA LEU A 131 9.27 8.45 10.12
C LEU A 131 9.49 7.90 11.54
N ARG A 132 8.41 7.65 12.25
CA ARG A 132 8.48 6.99 13.57
C ARG A 132 9.17 5.63 13.43
N ASN A 133 10.01 5.31 14.40
CA ASN A 133 10.76 4.03 14.46
C ASN A 133 11.69 3.79 13.25
N TRP A 134 12.10 4.85 12.53
CA TRP A 134 12.95 4.70 11.36
C TRP A 134 14.25 3.94 11.66
N ALA A 135 14.89 4.20 12.80
CA ALA A 135 16.11 3.50 13.22
C ALA A 135 15.90 1.97 13.31
N LYS A 136 14.76 1.52 13.84
CA LYS A 136 14.42 0.08 13.90
C LYS A 136 14.19 -0.50 12.50
N VAL A 137 13.46 0.22 11.66
CA VAL A 137 13.18 -0.18 10.28
C VAL A 137 14.46 -0.26 9.47
N TYR A 138 15.34 0.74 9.63
CA TYR A 138 16.63 0.79 8.95
C TYR A 138 17.54 -0.35 9.42
N GLY A 139 17.62 -0.59 10.73
CA GLY A 139 18.40 -1.70 11.30
C GLY A 139 17.93 -3.07 10.79
N GLU A 140 16.61 -3.32 10.72
CA GLU A 140 16.08 -4.55 10.15
C GLU A 140 16.46 -4.70 8.66
N PHE A 141 16.33 -3.64 7.88
CA PHE A 141 16.73 -3.66 6.48
C PHE A 141 18.24 -3.84 6.29
N SER A 142 19.06 -3.26 7.15
CA SER A 142 20.51 -3.42 7.09
C SER A 142 20.95 -4.87 7.32
N ILE A 143 20.25 -5.59 8.20
CA ILE A 143 20.46 -7.02 8.43
C ILE A 143 19.94 -7.84 7.25
N MET A 144 18.71 -7.57 6.78
CA MET A 144 18.08 -8.36 5.71
C MET A 144 18.72 -8.14 4.34
N TYR A 145 19.32 -7.00 4.12
CA TYR A 145 19.87 -6.56 2.83
C TYR A 145 21.29 -6.01 3.01
N GLU A 146 22.13 -6.81 3.64
CA GLU A 146 23.54 -6.47 3.91
C GLU A 146 24.25 -5.97 2.63
N GLY A 147 25.00 -4.88 2.76
CA GLY A 147 25.72 -4.26 1.65
C GLY A 147 24.85 -3.50 0.62
N ARG A 148 23.53 -3.44 0.79
CA ARG A 148 22.62 -2.75 -0.14
C ARG A 148 22.15 -1.37 0.33
N LEU A 149 22.33 -1.08 1.60
CA LEU A 149 21.95 0.21 2.18
C LEU A 149 23.22 1.03 2.45
N PRO A 150 23.20 2.34 2.19
CA PRO A 150 24.31 3.20 2.59
C PRO A 150 24.45 3.18 4.12
N LEU A 151 25.67 3.18 4.61
CA LEU A 151 26.00 3.33 6.03
C LEU A 151 25.79 4.79 6.47
#